data_75ef1614695694ec7c966fbbb2e838d9
#
_entry.id   75ef1614695694ec7c966fbbb2e838d9
#
_cell.length_a   1.000
_cell.length_b   1.000
_cell.length_c   1.000
_cell.angle_alpha   90.00
_cell.angle_beta   90.00
_cell.angle_gamma   90.00
#
_symmetry.space_group_name_H-M   'P 1'
#
loop_
_entity.id
_entity.type
_entity.pdbx_description
1 polymer ?
#
loop_
_entity_poly.entity_id
_entity_poly.type
_entity_poly.pdbx_seq_one_letter_code
_entity_poly.pdbx_strand_id
1 'polypeptide(L)'
;PLHTAASFFRADTVRFLVENGANIHVENDMKQTPLESSLAVCRNADISKMAEISIILLEAGAKITSDMIESVKRIGEEFEFHRDNFNKNYLSEADAGLKKLYTLFDVAPIAKRQMHDGVSPIIVTDESWEKQYEALWQLLVPSSGAAQTVQGEVVRITGRIRDELYRNGGANWDRNYREMLDALLMHFSSGTPLSEHELSETKKLTSSIHAKGDDDEQITDRLCELAVLWVSKNPNPILLN
;
A
#
# COMPACT_ATOMS: atom_id res chain seq x y z
N PRO A 1 21.42 16.01 -13.41
CA PRO A 1 22.07 15.88 -12.08
C PRO A 1 21.12 16.13 -10.91
N LEU A 2 20.27 17.20 -10.98
CA LEU A 2 19.39 17.56 -9.86
C LEU A 2 18.31 16.53 -9.60
N HIS A 3 17.61 15.99 -10.65
CA HIS A 3 16.67 14.87 -10.53
C HIS A 3 17.34 13.67 -9.86
N THR A 4 18.52 13.27 -10.34
CA THR A 4 19.24 12.12 -9.77
C THR A 4 19.55 12.35 -8.29
N ALA A 5 20.09 13.51 -7.93
CA ALA A 5 20.40 13.83 -6.55
C ALA A 5 19.14 13.81 -5.66
N ALA A 6 18.04 14.37 -6.12
CA ALA A 6 16.75 14.41 -5.41
C ALA A 6 16.14 13.00 -5.26
N SER A 7 16.06 12.21 -6.33
CA SER A 7 15.48 10.86 -6.31
C SER A 7 16.32 9.81 -5.58
N PHE A 8 17.62 10.09 -5.34
CA PHE A 8 18.48 9.28 -4.47
C PHE A 8 18.64 9.88 -3.06
N PHE A 9 17.81 10.86 -2.70
CA PHE A 9 17.74 11.48 -1.38
C PHE A 9 19.07 12.04 -0.85
N ARG A 10 19.87 12.63 -1.76
CA ARG A 10 21.18 13.27 -1.45
C ARG A 10 20.98 14.74 -1.15
N ALA A 11 20.44 15.07 0.02
CA ALA A 11 20.08 16.45 0.39
C ALA A 11 21.25 17.43 0.26
N ASP A 12 22.46 17.05 0.69
CA ASP A 12 23.65 17.91 0.58
C ASP A 12 24.01 18.19 -0.88
N THR A 13 23.88 17.18 -1.76
CA THR A 13 24.13 17.35 -3.21
C THR A 13 23.06 18.22 -3.84
N VAL A 14 21.79 18.07 -3.45
CA VAL A 14 20.68 18.93 -3.89
C VAL A 14 20.98 20.38 -3.51
N ARG A 15 21.33 20.64 -2.25
CA ARG A 15 21.71 21.97 -1.75
C ARG A 15 22.85 22.56 -2.56
N PHE A 16 23.93 21.82 -2.73
CA PHE A 16 25.09 22.27 -3.51
C PHE A 16 24.70 22.63 -4.95
N LEU A 17 23.92 21.80 -5.63
CA LEU A 17 23.49 22.07 -7.00
C LEU A 17 22.60 23.32 -7.10
N VAL A 18 21.65 23.49 -6.17
CA VAL A 18 20.77 24.67 -6.13
C VAL A 18 21.57 25.94 -5.88
N GLU A 19 22.48 25.94 -4.91
CA GLU A 19 23.39 27.08 -4.61
C GLU A 19 24.30 27.45 -5.79
N ASN A 20 24.59 26.48 -6.67
CA ASN A 20 25.38 26.72 -7.90
C ASN A 20 24.49 26.94 -9.14
N GLY A 21 23.23 27.32 -8.96
CA GLY A 21 22.34 27.76 -10.04
C GLY A 21 21.74 26.67 -10.88
N ALA A 22 21.64 25.44 -10.35
CA ALA A 22 20.89 24.36 -11.05
C ALA A 22 19.42 24.77 -11.23
N ASN A 23 18.88 24.56 -12.44
CA ASN A 23 17.50 24.84 -12.73
C ASN A 23 16.57 23.84 -12.01
N ILE A 24 15.80 24.32 -11.03
CA ILE A 24 14.88 23.53 -10.21
C ILE A 24 13.57 23.20 -10.92
N HIS A 25 13.28 23.86 -12.04
CA HIS A 25 12.04 23.70 -12.84
C HIS A 25 12.25 22.81 -14.06
N VAL A 26 13.43 22.22 -14.23
CA VAL A 26 13.67 21.33 -15.37
C VAL A 26 12.81 20.07 -15.21
N GLU A 27 12.17 19.66 -16.30
CA GLU A 27 11.34 18.45 -16.34
C GLU A 27 12.12 17.27 -16.91
N ASN A 28 11.84 16.07 -16.37
CA ASN A 28 12.30 14.80 -16.93
C ASN A 28 11.37 14.32 -18.07
N ASP A 29 11.64 13.13 -18.63
CA ASP A 29 10.83 12.55 -19.71
C ASP A 29 9.36 12.27 -19.31
N MET A 30 9.09 12.15 -18.01
CA MET A 30 7.73 12.00 -17.44
C MET A 30 7.07 13.36 -17.12
N LYS A 31 7.66 14.48 -17.55
CA LYS A 31 7.17 15.84 -17.25
C LYS A 31 7.17 16.20 -15.75
N GLN A 32 8.06 15.60 -14.99
CA GLN A 32 8.19 15.84 -13.55
C GLN A 32 9.41 16.71 -13.27
N THR A 33 9.26 17.67 -12.38
CA THR A 33 10.37 18.43 -11.77
C THR A 33 11.19 17.55 -10.81
N PRO A 34 12.39 17.96 -10.39
CA PRO A 34 13.16 17.22 -9.39
C PRO A 34 12.41 16.95 -8.09
N LEU A 35 11.59 17.90 -7.63
CA LEU A 35 10.76 17.73 -6.43
C LEU A 35 9.64 16.70 -6.64
N GLU A 36 8.90 16.79 -7.75
CA GLU A 36 7.86 15.82 -8.08
C GLU A 36 8.40 14.40 -8.20
N SER A 37 9.48 14.22 -8.96
CA SER A 37 10.06 12.90 -9.17
C SER A 37 10.61 12.29 -7.87
N SER A 38 11.17 13.10 -6.96
CA SER A 38 11.65 12.60 -5.67
C SER A 38 10.52 12.22 -4.71
N LEU A 39 9.44 13.00 -4.65
CA LEU A 39 8.24 12.66 -3.88
C LEU A 39 7.58 11.37 -4.40
N ALA A 40 7.50 11.20 -5.71
CA ALA A 40 6.90 10.02 -6.33
C ALA A 40 7.60 8.71 -5.94
N VAL A 41 8.93 8.73 -5.74
CA VAL A 41 9.74 7.55 -5.40
C VAL A 41 10.10 7.44 -3.91
N CYS A 42 9.65 8.39 -3.08
CA CYS A 42 9.97 8.42 -1.65
C CYS A 42 9.36 7.20 -0.93
N ARG A 43 10.19 6.52 -0.15
CA ARG A 43 9.81 5.39 0.70
C ARG A 43 10.01 5.73 2.18
N ASN A 44 9.49 4.89 3.06
CA ASN A 44 9.50 5.11 4.53
C ASN A 44 10.89 5.44 5.11
N ALA A 45 11.94 4.82 4.59
CA ALA A 45 13.32 5.09 5.04
C ALA A 45 13.86 6.48 4.61
N ASP A 46 13.24 7.09 3.61
CA ASP A 46 13.74 8.31 2.97
C ASP A 46 13.00 9.57 3.45
N ILE A 47 11.96 9.43 4.27
CA ILE A 47 11.06 10.52 4.70
C ILE A 47 11.80 11.71 5.27
N SER A 48 12.78 11.48 6.16
CA SER A 48 13.56 12.55 6.78
C SER A 48 14.34 13.35 5.74
N LYS A 49 15.03 12.64 4.82
CA LYS A 49 15.80 13.27 3.73
C LYS A 49 14.90 13.95 2.70
N MET A 50 13.73 13.35 2.40
CA MET A 50 12.74 13.97 1.52
C MET A 50 12.23 15.30 2.09
N ALA A 51 12.02 15.39 3.39
CA ALA A 51 11.63 16.64 4.04
C ALA A 51 12.73 17.71 3.90
N GLU A 52 14.02 17.35 4.06
CA GLU A 52 15.14 18.27 3.83
C GLU A 52 15.20 18.76 2.38
N ILE A 53 15.06 17.86 1.42
CA ILE A 53 15.04 18.17 -0.02
C ILE A 53 13.88 19.08 -0.38
N SER A 54 12.70 18.78 0.17
CA SER A 54 11.50 19.60 -0.04
C SER A 54 11.72 21.04 0.43
N ILE A 55 12.33 21.24 1.60
CA ILE A 55 12.66 22.56 2.12
C ILE A 55 13.59 23.28 1.14
N ILE A 56 14.70 22.65 0.73
CA ILE A 56 15.70 23.25 -0.16
C ILE A 56 15.06 23.72 -1.48
N LEU A 57 14.26 22.84 -2.10
CA LEU A 57 13.67 23.13 -3.42
C LEU A 57 12.53 24.15 -3.34
N LEU A 58 11.71 24.11 -2.28
CA LEU A 58 10.64 25.09 -2.06
C LEU A 58 11.19 26.49 -1.73
N GLU A 59 12.22 26.57 -0.89
CA GLU A 59 12.93 27.83 -0.61
C GLU A 59 13.62 28.42 -1.85
N ALA A 60 14.05 27.57 -2.79
CA ALA A 60 14.58 27.97 -4.08
C ALA A 60 13.49 28.39 -5.09
N GLY A 61 12.20 28.27 -4.75
CA GLY A 61 11.08 28.73 -5.56
C GLY A 61 10.34 27.63 -6.34
N ALA A 62 10.51 26.35 -5.98
CA ALA A 62 9.68 25.28 -6.54
C ALA A 62 8.20 25.51 -6.19
N LYS A 63 7.31 25.22 -7.14
CA LYS A 63 5.85 25.34 -6.96
C LYS A 63 5.26 24.03 -6.54
N ILE A 64 4.34 24.09 -5.58
CA ILE A 64 3.57 22.91 -5.15
C ILE A 64 2.48 22.60 -6.18
N THR A 65 2.36 21.34 -6.57
CA THR A 65 1.33 20.83 -7.47
C THR A 65 0.39 19.86 -6.74
N SER A 66 -0.79 19.56 -7.34
CA SER A 66 -1.71 18.54 -6.82
C SER A 66 -1.06 17.18 -6.67
N ASP A 67 -0.21 16.79 -7.62
CA ASP A 67 0.47 15.49 -7.63
C ASP A 67 1.49 15.36 -6.49
N MET A 68 2.13 16.45 -6.11
CA MET A 68 2.99 16.49 -4.93
C MET A 68 2.18 16.30 -3.64
N ILE A 69 1.01 16.93 -3.53
CA ILE A 69 0.09 16.79 -2.39
C ILE A 69 -0.36 15.34 -2.26
N GLU A 70 -0.78 14.71 -3.36
CA GLU A 70 -1.16 13.29 -3.37
C GLU A 70 0.03 12.37 -3.03
N SER A 71 1.22 12.70 -3.51
CA SER A 71 2.45 11.95 -3.14
C SER A 71 2.73 12.04 -1.63
N VAL A 72 2.54 13.19 -1.00
CA VAL A 72 2.73 13.35 0.45
C VAL A 72 1.67 12.58 1.26
N LYS A 73 0.42 12.56 0.80
CA LYS A 73 -0.64 11.71 1.41
C LYS A 73 -0.25 10.23 1.33
N ARG A 74 0.10 9.75 0.14
CA ARG A 74 0.57 8.38 -0.08
C ARG A 74 1.74 8.01 0.83
N ILE A 75 2.76 8.89 0.95
CA ILE A 75 3.90 8.67 1.86
C ILE A 75 3.44 8.49 3.30
N GLY A 76 2.48 9.30 3.75
CA GLY A 76 1.91 9.18 5.08
C GLY A 76 1.14 7.88 5.30
N GLU A 77 0.30 7.50 4.36
CA GLU A 77 -0.49 6.26 4.39
C GLU A 77 0.41 5.02 4.40
N GLU A 78 1.41 4.96 3.52
CA GLU A 78 2.40 3.88 3.48
C GLU A 78 3.21 3.80 4.78
N PHE A 79 3.58 4.95 5.36
CA PHE A 79 4.31 4.97 6.62
C PHE A 79 3.46 4.45 7.77
N GLU A 80 2.19 4.89 7.89
CA GLU A 80 1.29 4.41 8.94
C GLU A 80 0.96 2.93 8.78
N PHE A 81 0.84 2.43 7.54
CA PHE A 81 0.67 1.00 7.28
C PHE A 81 1.85 0.16 7.79
N HIS A 82 3.08 0.64 7.63
CA HIS A 82 4.30 -0.08 7.97
C HIS A 82 4.91 0.31 9.33
N ARG A 83 4.30 1.25 10.07
CA ARG A 83 4.84 1.84 11.31
C ARG A 83 5.29 0.81 12.33
N ASP A 84 4.50 -0.23 12.56
CA ASP A 84 4.78 -1.24 13.60
C ASP A 84 6.05 -2.05 13.31
N ASN A 85 6.37 -2.26 12.03
CA ASN A 85 7.55 -2.96 11.56
C ASN A 85 8.72 -2.02 11.21
N PHE A 86 8.52 -0.70 11.31
CA PHE A 86 9.57 0.26 11.07
C PHE A 86 10.64 0.22 12.16
N ASN A 87 11.90 0.43 11.79
CA ASN A 87 13.02 0.43 12.75
C ASN A 87 12.83 1.51 13.82
N LYS A 88 12.68 1.08 15.06
CA LYS A 88 12.39 1.95 16.22
C LYS A 88 13.44 3.04 16.44
N ASN A 89 14.69 2.80 16.04
CA ASN A 89 15.77 3.79 16.18
C ASN A 89 15.58 5.02 15.26
N TYR A 90 14.87 4.86 14.15
CA TYR A 90 14.62 5.92 13.18
C TYR A 90 13.19 6.45 13.21
N LEU A 91 12.32 5.89 14.06
CA LEU A 91 10.90 6.24 14.12
C LEU A 91 10.67 7.72 14.43
N SER A 92 11.40 8.27 15.40
CA SER A 92 11.30 9.69 15.79
C SER A 92 11.73 10.63 14.66
N GLU A 93 12.77 10.24 13.92
CA GLU A 93 13.27 11.01 12.78
C GLU A 93 12.28 10.98 11.61
N ALA A 94 11.72 9.83 11.31
CA ALA A 94 10.69 9.67 10.29
C ALA A 94 9.41 10.46 10.64
N ASP A 95 8.94 10.40 11.89
CA ASP A 95 7.80 11.18 12.37
C ASP A 95 8.03 12.69 12.23
N ALA A 96 9.24 13.16 12.58
CA ALA A 96 9.60 14.58 12.43
C ALA A 96 9.66 15.00 10.96
N GLY A 97 10.18 14.15 10.09
CA GLY A 97 10.21 14.36 8.63
C GLY A 97 8.81 14.41 8.04
N LEU A 98 7.95 13.46 8.42
CA LEU A 98 6.58 13.39 7.95
C LEU A 98 5.76 14.61 8.38
N LYS A 99 5.91 15.06 9.64
CA LYS A 99 5.28 16.29 10.12
C LYS A 99 5.72 17.52 9.31
N LYS A 100 6.99 17.60 8.92
CA LYS A 100 7.49 18.68 8.06
C LYS A 100 6.85 18.62 6.68
N LEU A 101 6.78 17.43 6.04
CA LEU A 101 6.12 17.26 4.76
C LEU A 101 4.65 17.68 4.81
N TYR A 102 3.89 17.26 5.81
CA TYR A 102 2.50 17.69 5.99
C TYR A 102 2.37 19.22 6.09
N THR A 103 3.27 19.86 6.85
CA THR A 103 3.25 21.31 6.99
C THR A 103 3.62 22.04 5.68
N LEU A 104 4.65 21.55 4.96
CA LEU A 104 5.13 22.18 3.72
C LEU A 104 4.10 22.09 2.58
N PHE A 105 3.35 21.00 2.49
CA PHE A 105 2.41 20.74 1.41
C PHE A 105 0.94 20.95 1.78
N ASP A 106 0.67 21.49 2.97
CA ASP A 106 -0.68 21.71 3.52
C ASP A 106 -1.55 20.44 3.49
N VAL A 107 -0.95 19.32 3.94
CA VAL A 107 -1.63 18.02 4.02
C VAL A 107 -2.03 17.76 5.48
N ALA A 108 -3.28 17.37 5.70
CA ALA A 108 -3.71 16.91 7.01
C ALA A 108 -2.93 15.64 7.41
N PRO A 109 -2.43 15.54 8.65
CA PRO A 109 -1.73 14.35 9.12
C PRO A 109 -2.61 13.10 8.98
N ILE A 110 -2.04 12.05 8.41
CA ILE A 110 -2.70 10.74 8.32
C ILE A 110 -2.86 10.15 9.73
N ALA A 111 -4.06 9.65 10.03
CA ALA A 111 -4.32 9.01 11.31
C ALA A 111 -3.48 7.74 11.49
N LYS A 112 -3.02 7.50 12.70
CA LYS A 112 -2.32 6.26 13.03
C LYS A 112 -3.24 5.08 12.76
N ARG A 113 -2.71 4.10 12.04
CA ARG A 113 -3.43 2.88 11.75
C ARG A 113 -3.76 2.13 13.05
N GLN A 114 -4.99 1.64 13.15
CA GLN A 114 -5.44 0.78 14.23
C GLN A 114 -5.76 -0.61 13.67
N MET A 115 -5.00 -1.60 14.11
CA MET A 115 -5.26 -2.99 13.77
C MET A 115 -6.41 -3.55 14.62
N HIS A 116 -7.12 -4.51 14.05
CA HIS A 116 -8.17 -5.26 14.75
C HIS A 116 -7.60 -5.99 15.96
N ASP A 117 -8.35 -6.03 17.05
CA ASP A 117 -7.93 -6.64 18.32
C ASP A 117 -7.95 -8.19 18.31
N GLY A 118 -8.45 -8.80 17.25
CA GLY A 118 -8.60 -10.24 17.09
C GLY A 118 -9.81 -10.85 17.83
N VAL A 119 -10.61 -10.05 18.52
CA VAL A 119 -11.71 -10.53 19.39
C VAL A 119 -13.04 -9.87 19.04
N SER A 120 -13.07 -8.57 18.81
CA SER A 120 -14.27 -7.82 18.48
C SER A 120 -14.92 -8.27 17.17
N PRO A 121 -16.24 -8.14 16.98
CA PRO A 121 -16.85 -8.42 15.69
C PRO A 121 -16.30 -7.52 14.58
N ILE A 122 -16.02 -8.13 13.42
CA ILE A 122 -15.57 -7.42 12.21
C ILE A 122 -16.82 -6.89 11.51
N ILE A 123 -16.90 -5.58 11.38
CA ILE A 123 -18.06 -4.91 10.76
C ILE A 123 -17.69 -4.52 9.33
N VAL A 124 -18.47 -5.00 8.38
CA VAL A 124 -18.41 -4.59 6.98
C VAL A 124 -19.52 -3.56 6.76
N THR A 125 -19.15 -2.37 6.27
CA THR A 125 -20.07 -1.25 6.04
C THR A 125 -20.92 -1.46 4.78
N ASP A 126 -22.00 -0.70 4.62
CA ASP A 126 -22.85 -0.75 3.42
C ASP A 126 -22.32 0.26 2.36
N GLU A 127 -21.14 -0.05 1.83
CA GLU A 127 -20.47 0.72 0.78
C GLU A 127 -20.17 -0.16 -0.44
N SER A 128 -19.49 0.37 -1.48
CA SER A 128 -19.02 -0.48 -2.58
C SER A 128 -18.00 -1.50 -2.09
N TRP A 129 -17.92 -2.65 -2.77
CA TRP A 129 -17.01 -3.73 -2.34
C TRP A 129 -15.54 -3.28 -2.29
N GLU A 130 -15.12 -2.36 -3.16
CA GLU A 130 -13.76 -1.82 -3.18
C GLU A 130 -13.44 -1.07 -1.88
N LYS A 131 -14.36 -0.20 -1.44
CA LYS A 131 -14.20 0.54 -0.18
C LYS A 131 -14.25 -0.38 1.03
N GLN A 132 -15.16 -1.37 1.00
CA GLN A 132 -15.23 -2.39 2.03
C GLN A 132 -13.92 -3.19 2.10
N TYR A 133 -13.37 -3.58 0.94
CA TYR A 133 -12.12 -4.30 0.84
C TYR A 133 -10.95 -3.49 1.39
N GLU A 134 -10.84 -2.22 1.02
CA GLU A 134 -9.82 -1.30 1.51
C GLU A 134 -9.91 -1.12 3.04
N ALA A 135 -11.11 -0.93 3.58
CA ALA A 135 -11.33 -0.86 5.02
C ALA A 135 -10.91 -2.14 5.75
N LEU A 136 -11.26 -3.31 5.21
CA LEU A 136 -10.83 -4.61 5.74
C LEU A 136 -9.31 -4.80 5.63
N TRP A 137 -8.68 -4.36 4.55
CA TRP A 137 -7.23 -4.38 4.39
C TRP A 137 -6.55 -3.57 5.48
N GLN A 138 -7.01 -2.34 5.69
CA GLN A 138 -6.47 -1.47 6.73
C GLN A 138 -6.70 -2.02 8.14
N LEU A 139 -7.80 -2.68 8.39
CA LEU A 139 -8.18 -3.20 9.71
C LEU A 139 -7.48 -4.53 10.05
N LEU A 140 -7.39 -5.47 9.09
CA LEU A 140 -7.09 -6.88 9.36
C LEU A 140 -5.72 -7.36 8.87
N VAL A 141 -5.14 -6.70 7.81
CA VAL A 141 -3.94 -7.22 7.16
C VAL A 141 -2.69 -6.62 7.81
N PRO A 142 -1.80 -7.42 8.41
CA PRO A 142 -0.56 -6.91 8.98
C PRO A 142 0.39 -6.44 7.87
N SER A 143 1.28 -5.50 8.18
CA SER A 143 2.28 -5.01 7.24
C SER A 143 3.35 -6.07 6.88
N SER A 144 3.44 -7.16 7.65
CA SER A 144 4.26 -8.34 7.33
C SER A 144 3.73 -9.59 8.02
N GLY A 145 4.03 -10.75 7.46
CA GLY A 145 3.61 -12.05 8.01
C GLY A 145 2.17 -12.43 7.70
N ALA A 146 1.67 -13.46 8.38
CA ALA A 146 0.29 -13.91 8.31
C ALA A 146 -0.63 -13.00 9.14
N ALA A 147 -1.92 -12.97 8.79
CA ALA A 147 -2.91 -12.27 9.59
C ALA A 147 -3.22 -13.02 10.90
N GLN A 148 -3.82 -12.33 11.86
CA GLN A 148 -4.20 -12.92 13.15
C GLN A 148 -5.45 -13.80 13.04
N THR A 149 -6.32 -13.49 12.10
CA THR A 149 -7.60 -14.15 11.89
C THR A 149 -7.71 -14.70 10.47
N VAL A 150 -8.55 -15.72 10.27
CA VAL A 150 -8.85 -16.25 8.92
C VAL A 150 -9.44 -15.16 8.02
N GLN A 151 -10.26 -14.26 8.56
CA GLN A 151 -10.79 -13.12 7.82
C GLN A 151 -9.67 -12.22 7.29
N GLY A 152 -8.71 -11.87 8.14
CA GLY A 152 -7.54 -11.10 7.73
C GLY A 152 -6.68 -11.84 6.72
N GLU A 153 -6.54 -13.15 6.87
CA GLU A 153 -5.74 -13.96 5.94
C GLU A 153 -6.40 -14.04 4.55
N VAL A 154 -7.70 -14.20 4.48
CA VAL A 154 -8.47 -14.17 3.22
C VAL A 154 -8.26 -12.84 2.48
N VAL A 155 -8.39 -11.72 3.18
CA VAL A 155 -8.15 -10.38 2.61
C VAL A 155 -6.69 -10.24 2.19
N ARG A 156 -5.74 -10.70 3.02
CA ARG A 156 -4.30 -10.66 2.72
C ARG A 156 -3.94 -11.45 1.47
N ILE A 157 -4.45 -12.68 1.35
CA ILE A 157 -4.18 -13.56 0.21
C ILE A 157 -4.70 -12.92 -1.08
N THR A 158 -5.96 -12.50 -1.13
CA THR A 158 -6.56 -11.94 -2.34
C THR A 158 -5.87 -10.67 -2.78
N GLY A 159 -5.51 -9.78 -1.85
CA GLY A 159 -4.79 -8.55 -2.15
C GLY A 159 -3.37 -8.78 -2.64
N ARG A 160 -2.64 -9.72 -2.04
CA ARG A 160 -1.28 -10.06 -2.50
C ARG A 160 -1.28 -10.70 -3.89
N ILE A 161 -2.25 -11.55 -4.19
CA ILE A 161 -2.41 -12.14 -5.52
C ILE A 161 -2.73 -11.04 -6.54
N ARG A 162 -3.67 -10.15 -6.22
CA ARG A 162 -4.02 -9.00 -7.06
C ARG A 162 -2.81 -8.10 -7.33
N ASP A 163 -2.07 -7.73 -6.31
CA ASP A 163 -0.89 -6.86 -6.42
C ASP A 163 0.22 -7.52 -7.26
N GLU A 164 0.49 -8.80 -7.05
CA GLU A 164 1.51 -9.52 -7.81
C GLU A 164 1.14 -9.67 -9.28
N LEU A 165 -0.09 -10.01 -9.60
CA LEU A 165 -0.50 -10.20 -10.98
C LEU A 165 -0.71 -8.88 -11.71
N TYR A 166 -1.43 -7.93 -11.10
CA TYR A 166 -1.83 -6.68 -11.74
C TYR A 166 -0.70 -5.65 -11.79
N ARG A 167 0.02 -5.41 -10.69
CA ARG A 167 1.08 -4.40 -10.62
C ARG A 167 2.45 -4.93 -11.01
N ASN A 168 2.70 -6.20 -10.76
CA ASN A 168 4.01 -6.81 -10.92
C ASN A 168 4.09 -7.80 -12.08
N GLY A 169 2.97 -8.02 -12.80
CA GLY A 169 2.89 -8.92 -13.95
C GLY A 169 3.29 -10.36 -13.63
N GLY A 170 3.11 -10.79 -12.37
CA GLY A 170 3.48 -12.14 -11.94
C GLY A 170 4.98 -12.39 -11.82
N ALA A 171 5.81 -11.34 -11.77
CA ALA A 171 7.28 -11.48 -11.77
C ALA A 171 7.83 -12.31 -10.59
N ASN A 172 7.11 -12.31 -9.44
CA ASN A 172 7.47 -13.10 -8.26
C ASN A 172 6.52 -14.28 -8.03
N TRP A 173 5.78 -14.72 -9.08
CA TRP A 173 4.83 -15.82 -8.96
C TRP A 173 5.53 -17.14 -8.68
N ASP A 174 5.65 -17.48 -7.40
CA ASP A 174 6.38 -18.64 -6.89
C ASP A 174 5.44 -19.70 -6.27
N ARG A 175 6.05 -20.67 -5.58
CA ARG A 175 5.31 -21.71 -4.86
C ARG A 175 4.44 -21.13 -3.75
N ASN A 176 4.87 -20.07 -3.05
CA ASN A 176 4.12 -19.51 -1.93
C ASN A 176 2.81 -18.87 -2.42
N TYR A 177 2.83 -18.21 -3.58
CA TYR A 177 1.62 -17.65 -4.19
C TYR A 177 0.61 -18.73 -4.56
N ARG A 178 1.09 -19.88 -5.07
CA ARG A 178 0.22 -21.03 -5.38
C ARG A 178 -0.38 -21.64 -4.12
N GLU A 179 0.41 -21.82 -3.07
CA GLU A 179 -0.07 -22.31 -1.78
C GLU A 179 -1.11 -21.37 -1.15
N MET A 180 -0.90 -20.04 -1.24
CA MET A 180 -1.91 -19.07 -0.83
C MET A 180 -3.21 -19.20 -1.62
N LEU A 181 -3.13 -19.38 -2.94
CA LEU A 181 -4.29 -19.55 -3.80
C LEU A 181 -5.07 -20.83 -3.49
N ASP A 182 -4.35 -21.93 -3.22
CA ASP A 182 -4.97 -23.20 -2.80
C ASP A 182 -5.68 -23.07 -1.43
N ALA A 183 -5.05 -22.34 -0.48
CA ALA A 183 -5.61 -22.11 0.83
C ALA A 183 -6.92 -21.28 0.79
N LEU A 184 -7.08 -20.41 -0.20
CA LEU A 184 -8.24 -19.52 -0.32
C LEU A 184 -9.55 -20.28 -0.40
N LEU A 185 -9.60 -21.34 -1.22
CA LEU A 185 -10.81 -22.18 -1.35
C LEU A 185 -11.17 -22.88 -0.04
N MET A 186 -10.17 -23.33 0.71
CA MET A 186 -10.35 -23.93 2.03
C MET A 186 -10.94 -22.90 3.02
N HIS A 187 -10.40 -21.70 3.03
CA HIS A 187 -10.90 -20.62 3.90
C HIS A 187 -12.35 -20.25 3.56
N PHE A 188 -12.67 -20.07 2.29
CA PHE A 188 -14.05 -19.77 1.85
C PHE A 188 -15.07 -20.87 2.14
N SER A 189 -14.60 -22.10 2.34
CA SER A 189 -15.42 -23.25 2.75
C SER A 189 -15.55 -23.40 4.27
N SER A 190 -14.85 -22.56 5.07
CA SER A 190 -14.87 -22.61 6.53
C SER A 190 -15.88 -21.62 7.13
N GLY A 191 -16.15 -21.74 8.43
CA GLY A 191 -17.10 -20.90 9.15
C GLY A 191 -18.51 -20.97 8.54
N THR A 192 -19.10 -19.81 8.23
CA THR A 192 -20.30 -19.70 7.37
C THR A 192 -19.80 -19.63 5.93
N PRO A 193 -19.84 -20.74 5.16
CA PRO A 193 -19.20 -20.81 3.86
C PRO A 193 -19.89 -19.91 2.82
N LEU A 194 -19.18 -19.62 1.75
CA LEU A 194 -19.79 -19.12 0.52
C LEU A 194 -20.79 -20.15 -0.04
N SER A 195 -21.74 -19.71 -0.84
CA SER A 195 -22.68 -20.61 -1.51
C SER A 195 -21.95 -21.60 -2.44
N GLU A 196 -22.59 -22.70 -2.78
CA GLU A 196 -22.03 -23.68 -3.73
C GLU A 196 -21.67 -23.05 -5.07
N HIS A 197 -22.46 -22.08 -5.54
CA HIS A 197 -22.19 -21.33 -6.76
C HIS A 197 -20.90 -20.51 -6.62
N GLU A 198 -20.75 -19.73 -5.54
CA GLU A 198 -19.58 -18.89 -5.27
C GLU A 198 -18.30 -19.72 -5.04
N LEU A 199 -18.41 -20.88 -4.39
CA LEU A 199 -17.30 -21.82 -4.23
C LEU A 199 -16.88 -22.43 -5.57
N SER A 200 -17.85 -22.80 -6.42
CA SER A 200 -17.59 -23.29 -7.78
C SER A 200 -16.95 -22.21 -8.65
N GLU A 201 -17.40 -20.97 -8.52
CA GLU A 201 -16.79 -19.79 -9.18
C GLU A 201 -15.36 -19.59 -8.68
N THR A 202 -15.13 -19.56 -7.38
CA THR A 202 -13.78 -19.44 -6.79
C THR A 202 -12.84 -20.49 -7.38
N LYS A 203 -13.27 -21.75 -7.44
CA LYS A 203 -12.46 -22.84 -8.01
C LYS A 203 -12.09 -22.60 -9.48
N LYS A 204 -12.98 -22.03 -10.28
CA LYS A 204 -12.69 -21.69 -11.68
C LYS A 204 -11.68 -20.56 -11.77
N LEU A 205 -11.88 -19.49 -11.00
CA LEU A 205 -10.97 -18.32 -10.95
C LEU A 205 -9.56 -18.73 -10.51
N THR A 206 -9.46 -19.49 -9.41
CA THR A 206 -8.15 -19.96 -8.92
C THR A 206 -7.47 -20.89 -9.92
N SER A 207 -8.22 -21.79 -10.58
CA SER A 207 -7.68 -22.68 -11.62
C SER A 207 -7.20 -21.92 -12.86
N SER A 208 -7.87 -20.82 -13.25
CA SER A 208 -7.44 -19.97 -14.36
C SER A 208 -6.10 -19.30 -14.06
N ILE A 209 -5.96 -18.74 -12.85
CA ILE A 209 -4.70 -18.14 -12.39
C ILE A 209 -3.57 -19.17 -12.36
N HIS A 210 -3.82 -20.38 -11.83
CA HIS A 210 -2.82 -21.46 -11.82
C HIS A 210 -2.34 -21.88 -13.21
N ALA A 211 -3.27 -21.97 -14.16
CA ALA A 211 -2.99 -22.52 -15.49
C ALA A 211 -2.31 -21.51 -16.41
N LYS A 212 -2.63 -20.23 -16.30
CA LYS A 212 -2.25 -19.21 -17.28
C LYS A 212 -1.35 -18.11 -16.72
N GLY A 213 -1.25 -17.96 -15.38
CA GLY A 213 -0.71 -16.74 -14.79
C GLY A 213 -1.54 -15.52 -15.24
N ASP A 214 -2.87 -15.70 -15.35
CA ASP A 214 -3.79 -14.75 -15.96
C ASP A 214 -3.76 -13.45 -15.19
N ASP A 215 -3.34 -12.38 -15.82
CA ASP A 215 -3.26 -11.01 -15.31
C ASP A 215 -4.59 -10.25 -15.52
N ASP A 216 -5.71 -10.96 -15.79
CA ASP A 216 -7.02 -10.35 -15.92
C ASP A 216 -7.46 -9.73 -14.58
N GLU A 217 -7.52 -8.40 -14.56
CA GLU A 217 -7.95 -7.59 -13.42
C GLU A 217 -9.32 -8.04 -12.89
N GLN A 218 -10.25 -8.41 -13.78
CA GLN A 218 -11.60 -8.85 -13.40
C GLN A 218 -11.57 -10.11 -12.55
N ILE A 219 -10.63 -11.04 -12.79
CA ILE A 219 -10.49 -12.26 -12.01
C ILE A 219 -10.03 -11.95 -10.58
N THR A 220 -9.02 -11.09 -10.44
CA THR A 220 -8.47 -10.74 -9.13
C THR A 220 -9.42 -9.85 -8.34
N ASP A 221 -10.12 -8.93 -8.99
CA ASP A 221 -11.15 -8.10 -8.38
C ASP A 221 -12.31 -8.95 -7.85
N ARG A 222 -12.74 -9.94 -8.64
CA ARG A 222 -13.81 -10.85 -8.20
C ARG A 222 -13.38 -11.69 -6.99
N LEU A 223 -12.12 -12.10 -6.90
CA LEU A 223 -11.62 -12.77 -5.69
C LEU A 223 -11.64 -11.85 -4.46
N CYS A 224 -11.31 -10.57 -4.63
CA CYS A 224 -11.41 -9.58 -3.55
C CYS A 224 -12.87 -9.34 -3.12
N GLU A 225 -13.80 -9.25 -4.05
CA GLU A 225 -15.24 -9.13 -3.77
C GLU A 225 -15.78 -10.37 -3.01
N LEU A 226 -15.39 -11.57 -3.43
CA LEU A 226 -15.74 -12.80 -2.71
C LEU A 226 -15.14 -12.85 -1.30
N ALA A 227 -13.96 -12.27 -1.10
CA ALA A 227 -13.36 -12.12 0.22
C ALA A 227 -14.21 -11.21 1.13
N VAL A 228 -14.65 -10.05 0.64
CA VAL A 228 -15.57 -9.15 1.36
C VAL A 228 -16.85 -9.87 1.73
N LEU A 229 -17.45 -10.58 0.76
CA LEU A 229 -18.69 -11.32 0.97
C LEU A 229 -18.53 -12.41 2.05
N TRP A 230 -17.43 -13.15 2.02
CA TRP A 230 -17.17 -14.18 3.02
C TRP A 230 -16.94 -13.57 4.40
N VAL A 231 -16.17 -12.48 4.51
CA VAL A 231 -15.96 -11.77 5.79
C VAL A 231 -17.28 -11.25 6.34
N SER A 232 -18.16 -10.68 5.51
CA SER A 232 -19.48 -10.19 5.95
C SER A 232 -20.37 -11.30 6.54
N LYS A 233 -20.26 -12.53 6.03
CA LYS A 233 -20.96 -13.71 6.56
C LYS A 233 -20.31 -14.26 7.85
N ASN A 234 -19.08 -13.85 8.16
CA ASN A 234 -18.29 -14.34 9.29
C ASN A 234 -17.80 -13.17 10.17
N PRO A 235 -18.71 -12.41 10.80
CA PRO A 235 -18.31 -11.22 11.58
C PRO A 235 -17.52 -11.56 12.85
N ASN A 236 -17.68 -12.75 13.41
CA ASN A 236 -16.92 -13.16 14.59
C ASN A 236 -15.55 -13.67 14.16
N PRO A 237 -14.43 -13.14 14.73
CA PRO A 237 -13.09 -13.54 14.38
C PRO A 237 -12.85 -15.06 14.51
N ILE A 238 -12.27 -15.65 13.49
CA ILE A 238 -11.80 -17.04 13.49
C ILE A 238 -10.27 -16.97 13.55
N LEU A 239 -9.69 -17.42 14.65
CA LEU A 239 -8.23 -17.38 14.81
C LEU A 239 -7.54 -18.26 13.75
N LEU A 240 -6.46 -17.77 13.20
CA LEU A 240 -5.60 -18.55 12.32
C LEU A 240 -4.69 -19.42 13.20
N ASN A 241 -4.79 -20.75 13.04
CA ASN A 241 -4.00 -21.76 13.80
C ASN A 241 -2.64 -22.01 13.14
#